data_365fccbd069b3a27dcee3f6f05986727
#
_entry.id   365fccbd069b3a27dcee3f6f05986727
#
_cell.length_a   1.000
_cell.length_b   1.000
_cell.length_c   1.000
_cell.angle_alpha   90.00
_cell.angle_beta   90.00
_cell.angle_gamma   90.00
#
_symmetry.space_group_name_H-M   'P 1'
#
loop_
_entity.id
_entity.type
_entity.pdbx_description
1 polymer ?
#
loop_
_entity_poly.entity_id
_entity_poly.type
_entity_poly.pdbx_seq_one_letter_code
_entity_poly.pdbx_strand_id
1 'polypeptide(L)'
;MIKDRINRNRKEIDIYYVDWIFFAVLAFLCYLLFSQVDIRITAEHSFVLLQGNIRDFYSACYEWNGAYAANYMPSTYIVFALWNLPLKIIGKVPEVWGSSMHLIFWYKLLPICIYMISGYIFGDICKNELGFSTRKTRISVYIFYTTPVAFFSQFIFCQYDIFTVFCMLLGLKYYFRNSKKYDRYLFVLFFSIAATFKYYAILIFLILLLLRVKKVLKLLYSCFLLAIPYLTEYLFFMISDNEAFKNAVLGFNAVDFIKNCEIVTGTNTIRLLPLAVLILFACTYFTNPKTKQDEVKYALYFCSGVCAALFSLMTWYPQWILFAVPFFILSTIINKYYDVFLWLDIIFIGVLYVYSVNQYAGNVDENMLRNGILAPILKYREIGNSMTMRDILAFSDINLLYTIMVAILVVYFIFKHPKYCDKDLTIEFNYKNTMTQTFSINSLLRFRLFATTLLFIIPALICLPSMMKQYEVLWSRQDTYALSEEYIDVIDIVQHITVPDSTVSEIRIKANKEENEYNNCYISLNIVEESTQKIIGKSRSRDSDIVQDGEIVFKFDDLNLSEGQYALQFETNYPVLAVQMSVIETPTNDYQLNAIQQNYNEDNLFINEEGKTGYYLNMDILGNSK
;
A
#
# COMPACT_ATOMS: atom_id res chain seq x y z
N MET A 1 -28.70 24.34 -43.02
CA MET A 1 -29.08 25.05 -41.76
C MET A 1 -29.19 24.13 -40.53
N ILE A 2 -29.92 23.01 -40.53
CA ILE A 2 -29.98 22.12 -39.35
C ILE A 2 -28.65 21.35 -39.16
N LYS A 3 -28.02 20.85 -40.23
CA LYS A 3 -26.68 20.23 -40.18
C LYS A 3 -25.60 21.21 -39.70
N ASP A 4 -25.69 22.48 -40.05
CA ASP A 4 -24.74 23.51 -39.65
C ASP A 4 -24.93 23.94 -38.18
N ARG A 5 -26.18 23.93 -37.66
CA ARG A 5 -26.48 24.12 -36.25
C ARG A 5 -26.01 22.94 -35.38
N ILE A 6 -26.12 21.70 -35.87
CA ILE A 6 -25.61 20.50 -35.19
C ILE A 6 -24.09 20.51 -35.17
N ASN A 7 -23.42 21.01 -36.21
CA ASN A 7 -21.95 21.15 -36.24
C ASN A 7 -21.45 22.31 -35.38
N ARG A 8 -22.18 23.38 -35.15
CA ARG A 8 -21.81 24.48 -34.24
C ARG A 8 -21.93 24.14 -32.75
N ASN A 9 -22.71 23.12 -32.38
CA ASN A 9 -22.85 22.66 -30.99
C ASN A 9 -21.91 21.51 -30.60
N ARG A 10 -21.00 21.08 -31.47
CA ARG A 10 -19.88 20.23 -31.06
C ARG A 10 -18.88 21.08 -30.28
N LYS A 11 -19.16 21.29 -28.97
CA LYS A 11 -18.21 21.90 -28.05
C LYS A 11 -16.89 21.18 -28.24
N GLU A 12 -15.88 21.92 -28.61
CA GLU A 12 -14.52 21.41 -28.73
C GLU A 12 -14.14 20.75 -27.40
N ILE A 13 -13.48 19.59 -27.48
CA ILE A 13 -12.98 18.88 -26.29
C ILE A 13 -11.91 19.77 -25.66
N ASP A 14 -12.11 20.28 -24.46
CA ASP A 14 -11.12 21.03 -23.71
C ASP A 14 -11.36 20.89 -22.20
N ILE A 15 -10.34 21.11 -21.40
CA ILE A 15 -10.41 21.11 -19.95
C ILE A 15 -10.69 22.52 -19.47
N TYR A 16 -11.79 22.69 -18.72
CA TYR A 16 -12.24 23.96 -18.19
C TYR A 16 -11.84 24.16 -16.73
N TYR A 17 -11.96 25.36 -16.21
CA TYR A 17 -11.70 25.64 -14.79
C TYR A 17 -12.52 24.76 -13.85
N VAL A 18 -13.76 24.45 -14.20
CA VAL A 18 -14.65 23.57 -13.42
C VAL A 18 -14.03 22.17 -13.26
N ASP A 19 -13.35 21.63 -14.28
CA ASP A 19 -12.71 20.32 -14.22
C ASP A 19 -11.55 20.35 -13.21
N TRP A 20 -10.77 21.43 -13.20
CA TRP A 20 -9.69 21.61 -12.24
C TRP A 20 -10.18 21.82 -10.81
N ILE A 21 -11.27 22.57 -10.62
CA ILE A 21 -11.91 22.72 -9.31
C ILE A 21 -12.41 21.36 -8.82
N PHE A 22 -13.07 20.61 -9.69
CA PHE A 22 -13.58 19.28 -9.36
C PHE A 22 -12.43 18.33 -8.95
N PHE A 23 -11.34 18.31 -9.72
CA PHE A 23 -10.12 17.57 -9.34
C PHE A 23 -9.59 18.01 -7.98
N ALA A 24 -9.42 19.31 -7.77
CA ALA A 24 -8.84 19.85 -6.53
C ALA A 24 -9.68 19.50 -5.30
N VAL A 25 -11.01 19.58 -5.40
CA VAL A 25 -11.95 19.22 -4.31
C VAL A 25 -11.81 17.74 -3.95
N LEU A 26 -11.86 16.85 -4.95
CA LEU A 26 -11.77 15.41 -4.70
C LEU A 26 -10.37 15.01 -4.19
N ALA A 27 -9.32 15.59 -4.75
CA ALA A 27 -7.94 15.36 -4.30
C ALA A 27 -7.73 15.84 -2.86
N PHE A 28 -8.25 17.02 -2.51
CA PHE A 28 -8.18 17.56 -1.14
C PHE A 28 -8.98 16.71 -0.15
N LEU A 29 -10.17 16.25 -0.54
CA LEU A 29 -10.98 15.36 0.28
C LEU A 29 -10.23 14.06 0.59
N CYS A 30 -9.68 13.41 -0.43
CA CYS A 30 -8.88 12.19 -0.24
C CYS A 30 -7.60 12.45 0.57
N TYR A 31 -6.93 13.58 0.35
CA TYR A 31 -5.78 14.00 1.13
C TYR A 31 -6.10 14.13 2.63
N LEU A 32 -7.27 14.64 2.98
CA LEU A 32 -7.68 14.77 4.38
C LEU A 32 -8.08 13.41 4.97
N LEU A 33 -8.85 12.60 4.23
CA LEU A 33 -9.45 11.38 4.76
C LEU A 33 -8.45 10.23 4.90
N PHE A 34 -7.58 10.03 3.91
CA PHE A 34 -6.76 8.82 3.80
C PHE A 34 -5.27 9.10 3.98
N SER A 35 -4.57 8.19 4.62
CA SER A 35 -3.10 8.11 4.60
C SER A 35 -2.66 6.70 4.97
N GLN A 36 -1.52 6.29 4.43
CA GLN A 36 -0.86 5.05 4.83
C GLN A 36 0.27 5.36 5.83
N VAL A 37 0.55 4.44 6.73
CA VAL A 37 1.55 4.64 7.80
C VAL A 37 2.99 4.79 7.29
N ASP A 38 3.33 4.21 6.12
CA ASP A 38 4.68 4.24 5.54
C ASP A 38 5.24 5.65 5.37
N ILE A 39 4.37 6.62 5.02
CA ILE A 39 4.81 8.01 4.85
C ILE A 39 5.32 8.60 6.17
N ARG A 40 4.67 8.27 7.30
CA ARG A 40 5.10 8.70 8.64
C ARG A 40 6.42 8.03 8.99
N ILE A 41 6.49 6.70 8.88
CA ILE A 41 7.68 5.89 9.19
C ILE A 41 8.92 6.45 8.47
N THR A 42 8.81 6.63 7.15
CA THR A 42 9.93 7.13 6.34
C THR A 42 10.28 8.59 6.65
N ALA A 43 9.28 9.44 6.90
CA ALA A 43 9.50 10.83 7.26
C ALA A 43 10.14 10.98 8.65
N GLU A 44 9.74 10.17 9.65
CA GLU A 44 10.33 10.18 10.98
C GLU A 44 11.80 9.77 10.95
N HIS A 45 12.18 8.70 10.25
CA HIS A 45 13.59 8.30 10.10
C HIS A 45 14.49 9.44 9.58
N SER A 46 13.96 10.36 8.76
CA SER A 46 14.75 11.48 8.27
C SER A 46 15.25 12.43 9.37
N PHE A 47 14.61 12.46 10.54
CA PHE A 47 15.08 13.27 11.67
C PHE A 47 16.39 12.74 12.26
N VAL A 48 16.67 11.44 12.13
CA VAL A 48 17.97 10.84 12.52
C VAL A 48 19.12 11.50 11.76
N LEU A 49 18.96 11.75 10.45
CA LEU A 49 19.93 12.54 9.67
C LEU A 49 20.04 13.97 10.17
N LEU A 50 18.92 14.59 10.50
CA LEU A 50 18.90 15.97 11.00
C LEU A 50 19.55 16.10 12.38
N GLN A 51 19.55 15.04 13.19
CA GLN A 51 20.24 15.00 14.48
C GLN A 51 21.75 14.85 14.34
N GLY A 52 22.26 14.51 13.15
CA GLY A 52 23.69 14.41 12.84
C GLY A 52 24.21 12.99 12.67
N ASN A 53 23.37 11.98 12.80
CA ASN A 53 23.72 10.56 12.64
C ASN A 53 23.80 10.21 11.14
N ILE A 54 24.85 10.68 10.45
CA ILE A 54 25.00 10.46 9.02
C ILE A 54 25.72 9.15 8.71
N ARG A 55 26.77 8.81 9.52
CA ARG A 55 27.59 7.63 9.27
C ARG A 55 26.96 6.34 9.79
N ASP A 56 26.24 6.44 10.87
CA ASP A 56 25.56 5.38 11.63
C ASP A 56 24.02 5.45 11.48
N PHE A 57 23.56 5.97 10.36
CA PHE A 57 22.16 6.28 10.13
C PHE A 57 21.22 5.08 10.33
N TYR A 58 21.58 3.92 9.77
CA TYR A 58 20.71 2.75 9.85
C TYR A 58 20.73 2.11 11.24
N SER A 59 21.90 2.11 11.91
CA SER A 59 22.03 1.70 13.30
C SER A 59 21.20 2.60 14.23
N ALA A 60 21.31 3.92 14.07
CA ALA A 60 20.54 4.88 14.86
C ALA A 60 19.03 4.78 14.60
N CYS A 61 18.60 4.51 13.36
CA CYS A 61 17.20 4.22 13.06
C CYS A 61 16.72 2.94 13.74
N TYR A 62 17.53 1.90 13.74
CA TYR A 62 17.21 0.66 14.43
C TYR A 62 17.10 0.85 15.95
N GLU A 63 18.03 1.56 16.58
CA GLU A 63 17.99 1.87 18.01
C GLU A 63 16.74 2.67 18.38
N TRP A 64 16.36 3.62 17.53
CA TRP A 64 15.18 4.46 17.80
C TRP A 64 13.85 3.73 17.60
N ASN A 65 13.76 2.84 16.61
CA ASN A 65 12.53 2.13 16.24
C ASN A 65 12.44 0.69 16.78
N GLY A 66 13.54 0.08 17.18
CA GLY A 66 13.59 -1.33 17.56
C GLY A 66 13.50 -2.33 16.40
N ALA A 67 13.50 -1.84 15.15
CA ALA A 67 13.37 -2.68 13.96
C ALA A 67 14.13 -2.11 12.74
N TYR A 68 14.52 -2.95 11.78
CA TYR A 68 15.15 -2.53 10.53
C TYR A 68 14.12 -1.96 9.54
N ALA A 69 13.42 -0.88 9.93
CA ALA A 69 12.37 -0.26 9.14
C ALA A 69 12.86 0.80 8.15
N ALA A 70 14.12 1.26 8.23
CA ALA A 70 14.74 2.19 7.30
C ALA A 70 15.22 1.47 6.03
N ASN A 71 14.31 0.88 5.26
CA ASN A 71 14.59 -0.07 4.18
C ASN A 71 14.83 0.56 2.79
N TYR A 72 15.03 1.86 2.70
CA TYR A 72 15.33 2.58 1.45
C TYR A 72 16.79 3.05 1.42
N MET A 73 17.27 3.35 0.20
CA MET A 73 18.55 4.04 0.02
C MET A 73 18.50 5.46 0.61
N PRO A 74 19.64 6.01 1.03
CA PRO A 74 19.73 7.28 1.76
C PRO A 74 19.07 8.47 1.06
N SER A 75 19.09 8.50 -0.28
CA SER A 75 18.47 9.55 -1.09
C SER A 75 17.04 9.85 -0.65
N THR A 76 16.25 8.83 -0.31
CA THR A 76 14.86 9.02 0.15
C THR A 76 14.81 9.82 1.45
N TYR A 77 15.61 9.44 2.42
CA TYR A 77 15.65 10.10 3.73
C TYR A 77 16.27 11.51 3.65
N ILE A 78 17.23 11.74 2.74
CA ILE A 78 17.79 13.07 2.50
C ILE A 78 16.71 14.04 2.00
N VAL A 79 15.84 13.60 1.07
CA VAL A 79 14.75 14.45 0.56
C VAL A 79 13.76 14.78 1.69
N PHE A 80 13.39 13.81 2.53
CA PHE A 80 12.54 14.07 3.70
C PHE A 80 13.27 14.93 4.75
N ALA A 81 14.57 14.76 4.97
CA ALA A 81 15.33 15.58 5.90
C ALA A 81 15.34 17.06 5.46
N LEU A 82 15.56 17.32 4.17
CA LEU A 82 15.46 18.67 3.63
C LEU A 82 14.06 19.27 3.81
N TRP A 83 13.01 18.47 3.62
CA TRP A 83 11.62 18.88 3.85
C TRP A 83 11.32 19.14 5.32
N ASN A 84 11.85 18.33 6.23
CA ASN A 84 11.63 18.41 7.66
C ASN A 84 12.56 19.39 8.38
N LEU A 85 13.52 19.98 7.68
CA LEU A 85 14.44 20.97 8.25
C LEU A 85 13.72 22.15 8.96
N PRO A 86 12.63 22.74 8.39
CA PRO A 86 11.87 23.76 9.09
C PRO A 86 11.28 23.27 10.43
N LEU A 87 10.81 22.03 10.50
CA LEU A 87 10.29 21.44 11.74
C LEU A 87 11.37 21.32 12.80
N LYS A 88 12.59 20.91 12.41
CA LYS A 88 13.74 20.89 13.32
C LYS A 88 14.07 22.30 13.86
N ILE A 89 14.07 23.30 13.00
CA ILE A 89 14.40 24.70 13.39
C ILE A 89 13.39 25.23 14.42
N ILE A 90 12.11 24.88 14.31
CA ILE A 90 11.07 25.30 15.27
C ILE A 90 10.90 24.33 16.45
N GLY A 91 11.80 23.35 16.62
CA GLY A 91 11.80 22.41 17.74
C GLY A 91 10.69 21.36 17.69
N LYS A 92 10.12 21.05 16.51
CA LYS A 92 9.08 20.02 16.32
C LYS A 92 9.67 18.68 15.85
N VAL A 93 10.71 18.22 16.55
CA VAL A 93 11.33 16.91 16.30
C VAL A 93 10.59 15.88 17.15
N PRO A 94 10.16 14.74 16.60
CA PRO A 94 9.57 13.65 17.40
C PRO A 94 10.59 13.12 18.41
N GLU A 95 10.21 13.06 19.69
CA GLU A 95 11.07 12.53 20.75
C GLU A 95 10.98 11.00 20.82
N VAL A 96 9.77 10.47 20.56
CA VAL A 96 9.49 9.02 20.58
C VAL A 96 9.04 8.60 19.20
N TRP A 97 9.50 7.42 18.79
CA TRP A 97 9.07 6.78 17.55
C TRP A 97 7.53 6.65 17.50
N GLY A 98 6.97 6.98 16.36
CA GLY A 98 5.53 6.89 16.15
C GLY A 98 4.69 8.04 16.73
N SER A 99 5.29 8.98 17.48
CA SER A 99 4.57 10.06 18.15
C SER A 99 4.12 11.21 17.25
N SER A 100 4.55 11.24 15.98
CA SER A 100 4.35 12.39 15.11
C SER A 100 3.08 12.35 14.23
N MET A 101 2.03 11.64 14.66
CA MET A 101 0.76 11.60 13.90
C MET A 101 0.19 12.98 13.58
N HIS A 102 0.37 13.98 14.47
CA HIS A 102 -0.05 15.35 14.23
C HIS A 102 0.68 16.04 13.06
N LEU A 103 1.85 15.50 12.64
CA LEU A 103 2.64 16.00 11.51
C LEU A 103 2.32 15.28 10.19
N ILE A 104 1.39 14.31 10.19
CA ILE A 104 1.11 13.48 9.01
C ILE A 104 0.79 14.31 7.76
N PHE A 105 0.02 15.40 7.91
CA PHE A 105 -0.32 16.27 6.77
C PHE A 105 0.90 17.01 6.23
N TRP A 106 1.86 17.38 7.07
CA TRP A 106 3.13 17.95 6.62
C TRP A 106 3.93 16.94 5.81
N TYR A 107 4.02 15.70 6.27
CA TYR A 107 4.75 14.65 5.55
C TYR A 107 4.12 14.31 4.19
N LYS A 108 2.79 14.22 4.14
CA LYS A 108 2.03 13.97 2.91
C LYS A 108 2.17 15.08 1.87
N LEU A 109 2.36 16.30 2.30
CA LEU A 109 2.44 17.46 1.41
C LEU A 109 3.65 17.36 0.46
N LEU A 110 4.78 16.78 0.91
CA LEU A 110 5.99 16.63 0.09
C LEU A 110 5.74 15.80 -1.18
N PRO A 111 5.32 14.52 -1.12
CA PRO A 111 5.08 13.75 -2.33
C PRO A 111 3.99 14.36 -3.22
N ILE A 112 2.98 15.02 -2.66
CA ILE A 112 1.94 15.71 -3.43
C ILE A 112 2.53 16.91 -4.18
N CYS A 113 3.36 17.73 -3.55
CA CYS A 113 4.06 18.84 -4.23
C CYS A 113 4.93 18.32 -5.40
N ILE A 114 5.68 17.24 -5.18
CA ILE A 114 6.50 16.63 -6.23
C ILE A 114 5.61 16.05 -7.36
N TYR A 115 4.45 15.48 -7.03
CA TYR A 115 3.49 15.02 -8.04
C TYR A 115 2.95 16.17 -8.89
N MET A 116 2.59 17.29 -8.27
CA MET A 116 2.13 18.49 -8.98
C MET A 116 3.22 19.04 -9.91
N ILE A 117 4.47 19.11 -9.45
CA ILE A 117 5.61 19.51 -10.28
C ILE A 117 5.85 18.47 -11.40
N SER A 118 5.70 17.19 -11.13
CA SER A 118 5.82 16.12 -12.13
C SER A 118 4.82 16.28 -13.27
N GLY A 119 3.57 16.65 -12.97
CA GLY A 119 2.56 16.94 -14.01
C GLY A 119 2.90 18.19 -14.83
N TYR A 120 3.54 19.21 -14.24
CA TYR A 120 4.06 20.35 -14.99
C TYR A 120 5.16 19.93 -15.97
N ILE A 121 6.13 19.10 -15.52
CA ILE A 121 7.19 18.58 -16.39
C ILE A 121 6.61 17.68 -17.49
N PHE A 122 5.61 16.85 -17.15
CA PHE A 122 4.88 16.04 -18.13
C PHE A 122 4.24 16.92 -19.22
N GLY A 123 3.61 18.02 -18.83
CA GLY A 123 3.04 19.01 -19.76
C GLY A 123 4.12 19.66 -20.65
N ASP A 124 5.27 19.97 -20.08
CA ASP A 124 6.41 20.53 -20.82
C ASP A 124 6.95 19.54 -21.86
N ILE A 125 7.05 18.24 -21.52
CA ILE A 125 7.39 17.17 -22.46
C ILE A 125 6.37 17.13 -23.61
N CYS A 126 5.07 17.10 -23.28
CA CYS A 126 4.01 17.06 -24.27
C CYS A 126 4.07 18.24 -25.25
N LYS A 127 4.24 19.46 -24.73
CA LYS A 127 4.22 20.67 -25.53
C LYS A 127 5.51 20.88 -26.33
N ASN A 128 6.67 20.82 -25.65
CA ASN A 128 7.93 21.27 -26.22
C ASN A 128 8.72 20.15 -26.90
N GLU A 129 8.61 18.91 -26.40
CA GLU A 129 9.39 17.78 -26.96
C GLU A 129 8.59 16.95 -27.96
N LEU A 130 7.28 16.74 -27.69
CA LEU A 130 6.37 15.99 -28.56
C LEU A 130 5.60 16.88 -29.54
N GLY A 131 5.63 18.21 -29.37
CA GLY A 131 5.01 19.18 -30.27
C GLY A 131 3.48 19.22 -30.19
N PHE A 132 2.88 18.82 -29.07
CA PHE A 132 1.42 18.87 -28.93
C PHE A 132 0.90 20.32 -28.88
N SER A 133 -0.30 20.53 -29.41
CA SER A 133 -0.98 21.80 -29.26
C SER A 133 -1.24 22.14 -27.80
N THR A 134 -1.48 23.39 -27.47
CA THR A 134 -1.81 23.82 -26.10
C THR A 134 -3.03 23.09 -25.55
N ARG A 135 -4.03 22.80 -26.41
CA ARG A 135 -5.24 22.08 -26.03
C ARG A 135 -4.94 20.59 -25.72
N LYS A 136 -4.25 19.90 -26.63
CA LYS A 136 -3.85 18.50 -26.42
C LYS A 136 -2.99 18.37 -25.16
N THR A 137 -2.07 19.31 -24.94
CA THR A 137 -1.24 19.36 -23.73
C THR A 137 -2.09 19.48 -22.45
N ARG A 138 -3.07 20.40 -22.40
CA ARG A 138 -3.95 20.54 -21.22
C ARG A 138 -4.72 19.26 -20.91
N ILE A 139 -5.30 18.63 -21.93
CA ILE A 139 -6.00 17.36 -21.78
C ILE A 139 -5.04 16.28 -21.27
N SER A 140 -3.83 16.21 -21.83
CA SER A 140 -2.81 15.24 -21.43
C SER A 140 -2.39 15.40 -19.97
N VAL A 141 -2.18 16.63 -19.52
CA VAL A 141 -1.86 16.95 -18.12
C VAL A 141 -3.02 16.59 -17.19
N TYR A 142 -4.24 16.88 -17.60
CA TYR A 142 -5.42 16.49 -16.82
C TYR A 142 -5.56 14.96 -16.73
N ILE A 143 -5.29 14.23 -17.82
CA ILE A 143 -5.25 12.76 -17.82
C ILE A 143 -4.19 12.28 -16.82
N PHE A 144 -3.01 12.89 -16.79
CA PHE A 144 -1.94 12.54 -15.85
C PHE A 144 -2.40 12.68 -14.40
N TYR A 145 -2.93 13.84 -14.01
CA TYR A 145 -3.37 14.08 -12.64
C TYR A 145 -4.61 13.25 -12.22
N THR A 146 -5.46 12.88 -13.16
CA THR A 146 -6.69 12.13 -12.89
C THR A 146 -6.58 10.64 -13.22
N THR A 147 -5.38 10.14 -13.56
CA THR A 147 -5.19 8.71 -13.76
C THR A 147 -5.48 7.96 -12.47
N PRO A 148 -6.42 6.97 -12.46
CA PRO A 148 -6.89 6.32 -11.24
C PRO A 148 -5.79 5.79 -10.35
N VAL A 149 -4.80 5.13 -10.95
CA VAL A 149 -3.64 4.57 -10.24
C VAL A 149 -2.76 5.66 -9.61
N ALA A 150 -2.50 6.77 -10.34
CA ALA A 150 -1.72 7.88 -9.81
C ALA A 150 -2.49 8.63 -8.71
N PHE A 151 -3.80 8.82 -8.91
CA PHE A 151 -4.67 9.43 -7.91
C PHE A 151 -4.69 8.62 -6.61
N PHE A 152 -4.86 7.30 -6.70
CA PHE A 152 -4.74 6.39 -5.57
C PHE A 152 -3.38 6.52 -4.88
N SER A 153 -2.29 6.36 -5.64
CA SER A 153 -0.95 6.36 -5.07
C SER A 153 -0.56 7.68 -4.41
N GLN A 154 -1.12 8.83 -4.86
CA GLN A 154 -0.71 10.16 -4.38
C GLN A 154 -1.66 10.77 -3.36
N PHE A 155 -2.98 10.65 -3.54
CA PHE A 155 -3.94 11.34 -2.66
C PHE A 155 -4.58 10.41 -1.63
N ILE A 156 -4.57 9.10 -1.85
CA ILE A 156 -5.13 8.11 -0.94
C ILE A 156 -4.00 7.44 -0.15
N PHE A 157 -3.01 6.84 -0.84
CA PHE A 157 -1.90 6.14 -0.20
C PHE A 157 -0.78 7.09 0.24
N CYS A 158 -0.51 8.16 -0.52
CA CYS A 158 0.58 9.15 -0.30
C CYS A 158 1.99 8.57 -0.44
N GLN A 159 2.24 7.89 -1.57
CA GLN A 159 3.50 7.20 -1.82
C GLN A 159 4.60 8.12 -2.36
N TYR A 160 5.78 8.04 -1.77
CA TYR A 160 6.98 8.83 -2.11
C TYR A 160 7.79 8.24 -3.30
N ASP A 161 7.38 7.13 -3.90
CA ASP A 161 7.94 6.65 -5.18
C ASP A 161 7.83 7.68 -6.32
N ILE A 162 7.02 8.72 -6.11
CA ILE A 162 6.94 9.87 -6.99
C ILE A 162 8.30 10.57 -7.20
N PHE A 163 9.26 10.46 -6.26
CA PHE A 163 10.61 11.00 -6.43
C PHE A 163 11.32 10.34 -7.61
N THR A 164 11.16 9.02 -7.73
CA THR A 164 11.67 8.27 -8.91
C THR A 164 11.00 8.75 -10.19
N VAL A 165 9.66 8.84 -10.19
CA VAL A 165 8.88 9.28 -11.36
C VAL A 165 9.25 10.70 -11.79
N PHE A 166 9.43 11.61 -10.84
CA PHE A 166 9.87 12.97 -11.09
C PHE A 166 11.22 13.03 -11.81
N CYS A 167 12.21 12.30 -11.29
CA CYS A 167 13.53 12.22 -11.90
C CYS A 167 13.47 11.54 -13.28
N MET A 168 12.68 10.46 -13.43
CA MET A 168 12.50 9.83 -14.75
C MET A 168 11.86 10.77 -15.77
N LEU A 169 10.88 11.59 -15.37
CA LEU A 169 10.28 12.59 -16.27
C LEU A 169 11.29 13.64 -16.72
N LEU A 170 12.15 14.10 -15.81
CA LEU A 170 13.27 14.97 -16.18
C LEU A 170 14.23 14.27 -17.17
N GLY A 171 14.59 13.02 -16.90
CA GLY A 171 15.39 12.22 -17.81
C GLY A 171 14.74 12.06 -19.18
N LEU A 172 13.43 11.73 -19.23
CA LEU A 172 12.65 11.63 -20.47
C LEU A 172 12.61 12.95 -21.26
N LYS A 173 12.45 14.07 -20.59
CA LYS A 173 12.52 15.39 -21.22
C LYS A 173 13.82 15.55 -22.01
N TYR A 174 14.96 15.28 -21.39
CA TYR A 174 16.26 15.39 -22.05
C TYR A 174 16.50 14.30 -23.09
N TYR A 175 15.95 13.10 -22.89
CA TYR A 175 15.96 12.06 -23.89
C TYR A 175 15.24 12.50 -25.18
N PHE A 176 14.00 12.99 -25.09
CA PHE A 176 13.23 13.42 -26.25
C PHE A 176 13.76 14.70 -26.90
N ARG A 177 14.29 15.63 -26.10
CA ARG A 177 14.88 16.87 -26.60
C ARG A 177 16.08 16.60 -27.51
N ASN A 178 17.09 15.92 -27.00
CA ASN A 178 18.30 15.48 -27.72
C ASN A 178 18.85 16.46 -28.76
N SER A 179 18.78 17.75 -28.48
CA SER A 179 19.21 18.81 -29.41
C SER A 179 20.61 19.33 -29.12
N LYS A 180 21.08 19.16 -27.87
CA LYS A 180 22.35 19.67 -27.38
C LYS A 180 23.19 18.53 -26.80
N LYS A 181 24.53 18.67 -26.87
CA LYS A 181 25.47 17.65 -26.36
C LYS A 181 25.24 17.29 -24.90
N TYR A 182 24.88 18.26 -24.06
CA TYR A 182 24.64 18.04 -22.64
C TYR A 182 23.31 17.32 -22.33
N ASP A 183 22.34 17.29 -23.28
CA ASP A 183 21.07 16.58 -23.06
C ASP A 183 21.29 15.09 -22.74
N ARG A 184 22.29 14.49 -23.37
CA ARG A 184 22.67 13.11 -23.08
C ARG A 184 23.17 12.92 -21.64
N TYR A 185 23.97 13.85 -21.14
CA TYR A 185 24.49 13.77 -19.77
C TYR A 185 23.39 14.03 -18.75
N LEU A 186 22.48 14.97 -19.02
CA LEU A 186 21.31 15.24 -18.18
C LEU A 186 20.34 14.05 -18.16
N PHE A 187 20.13 13.39 -19.30
CA PHE A 187 19.38 12.14 -19.38
C PHE A 187 19.97 11.08 -18.42
N VAL A 188 21.29 10.84 -18.51
CA VAL A 188 21.97 9.88 -17.62
C VAL A 188 21.88 10.33 -16.16
N LEU A 189 22.16 11.61 -15.86
CA LEU A 189 22.14 12.15 -14.52
C LEU A 189 20.78 11.97 -13.82
N PHE A 190 19.68 12.32 -14.48
CA PHE A 190 18.38 12.21 -13.86
C PHE A 190 17.93 10.76 -13.68
N PHE A 191 18.29 9.85 -14.59
CA PHE A 191 18.06 8.43 -14.38
C PHE A 191 18.99 7.83 -13.31
N SER A 192 20.22 8.31 -13.16
CA SER A 192 21.11 7.93 -12.06
C SER A 192 20.49 8.30 -10.70
N ILE A 193 19.97 9.54 -10.57
CA ILE A 193 19.28 9.97 -9.35
C ILE A 193 17.98 9.17 -9.15
N ALA A 194 17.20 8.90 -10.20
CA ALA A 194 16.00 8.05 -10.10
C ALA A 194 16.33 6.66 -9.56
N ALA A 195 17.46 6.08 -9.96
CA ALA A 195 17.91 4.75 -9.54
C ALA A 195 18.28 4.68 -8.05
N THR A 196 18.68 5.80 -7.40
CA THR A 196 18.94 5.83 -5.96
C THR A 196 17.66 5.77 -5.14
N PHE A 197 16.52 6.23 -5.67
CA PHE A 197 15.22 6.05 -5.02
C PHE A 197 14.64 4.65 -5.26
N LYS A 198 14.64 4.20 -6.53
CA LYS A 198 14.14 2.86 -6.93
C LYS A 198 14.94 2.33 -8.12
N TYR A 199 15.56 1.20 -7.94
CA TYR A 199 16.40 0.55 -8.96
C TYR A 199 15.65 0.15 -10.25
N TYR A 200 14.32 0.05 -10.24
CA TYR A 200 13.52 -0.22 -11.45
C TYR A 200 13.72 0.83 -12.53
N ALA A 201 14.10 2.06 -12.18
CA ALA A 201 14.43 3.11 -13.13
C ALA A 201 15.57 2.71 -14.09
N ILE A 202 16.48 1.82 -13.66
CA ILE A 202 17.56 1.28 -14.47
C ILE A 202 17.01 0.55 -15.71
N LEU A 203 15.92 -0.20 -15.56
CA LEU A 203 15.32 -0.96 -16.67
C LEU A 203 14.79 -0.03 -17.75
N ILE A 204 14.13 1.05 -17.35
CA ILE A 204 13.65 2.08 -18.30
C ILE A 204 14.82 2.81 -18.97
N PHE A 205 15.84 3.18 -18.19
CA PHE A 205 17.05 3.77 -18.75
C PHE A 205 17.69 2.89 -19.81
N LEU A 206 17.82 1.58 -19.54
CA LEU A 206 18.41 0.63 -20.48
C LEU A 206 17.59 0.51 -21.77
N ILE A 207 16.26 0.45 -21.71
CA ILE A 207 15.39 0.50 -22.90
C ILE A 207 15.68 1.73 -23.75
N LEU A 208 15.65 2.91 -23.13
CA LEU A 208 15.88 4.16 -23.84
C LEU A 208 17.29 4.25 -24.43
N LEU A 209 18.28 3.78 -23.68
CA LEU A 209 19.67 3.75 -24.11
C LEU A 209 19.87 2.77 -25.28
N LEU A 210 19.36 1.52 -25.20
CA LEU A 210 19.49 0.48 -26.22
C LEU A 210 18.77 0.86 -27.51
N LEU A 211 17.65 1.58 -27.44
CA LEU A 211 16.95 2.06 -28.63
C LEU A 211 17.82 3.03 -29.44
N ARG A 212 18.56 3.91 -28.77
CA ARG A 212 19.33 5.00 -29.40
C ARG A 212 20.79 4.67 -29.64
N VAL A 213 21.44 3.94 -28.74
CA VAL A 213 22.89 3.71 -28.76
C VAL A 213 23.19 2.25 -29.14
N LYS A 214 23.85 2.07 -30.27
CA LYS A 214 24.22 0.72 -30.80
C LYS A 214 25.70 0.38 -30.58
N LYS A 215 26.55 1.33 -30.17
CA LYS A 215 27.98 1.12 -29.92
C LYS A 215 28.20 0.65 -28.48
N VAL A 216 28.71 -0.56 -28.29
CA VAL A 216 28.87 -1.23 -26.98
C VAL A 216 29.66 -0.37 -25.97
N LEU A 217 30.81 0.20 -26.40
CA LEU A 217 31.61 1.07 -25.50
C LEU A 217 30.84 2.28 -24.98
N LYS A 218 29.95 2.86 -25.82
CA LYS A 218 29.11 4.00 -25.39
C LYS A 218 27.99 3.53 -24.45
N LEU A 219 27.48 2.32 -24.63
CA LEU A 219 26.53 1.70 -23.71
C LEU A 219 27.18 1.50 -22.35
N LEU A 220 28.33 0.83 -22.28
CA LEU A 220 29.07 0.57 -21.03
C LEU A 220 29.43 1.87 -20.32
N TYR A 221 29.93 2.90 -21.04
CA TYR A 221 30.21 4.20 -20.45
C TYR A 221 28.96 4.85 -19.85
N SER A 222 27.81 4.78 -20.52
CA SER A 222 26.56 5.38 -19.98
C SER A 222 26.03 4.60 -18.79
N CYS A 223 26.16 3.27 -18.76
CA CYS A 223 25.82 2.43 -17.61
C CYS A 223 26.77 2.71 -16.43
N PHE A 224 28.05 2.92 -16.69
CA PHE A 224 29.01 3.31 -15.64
C PHE A 224 28.61 4.63 -14.99
N LEU A 225 28.31 5.67 -15.79
CA LEU A 225 27.86 6.96 -15.27
C LEU A 225 26.54 6.85 -14.49
N LEU A 226 25.61 6.01 -14.97
CA LEU A 226 24.34 5.73 -14.27
C LEU A 226 24.58 5.17 -12.86
N ALA A 227 25.56 4.28 -12.73
CA ALA A 227 25.81 3.54 -11.49
C ALA A 227 26.49 4.40 -10.41
N ILE A 228 27.18 5.49 -10.78
CA ILE A 228 28.00 6.30 -9.84
C ILE A 228 27.25 6.73 -8.58
N PRO A 229 26.07 7.41 -8.63
CA PRO A 229 25.41 7.88 -7.42
C PRO A 229 24.99 6.72 -6.53
N TYR A 230 24.38 5.68 -7.11
CA TYR A 230 23.95 4.50 -6.37
C TYR A 230 25.13 3.78 -5.69
N LEU A 231 26.22 3.57 -6.42
CA LEU A 231 27.43 2.94 -5.88
C LEU A 231 28.10 3.82 -4.80
N THR A 232 28.03 5.13 -4.93
CA THR A 232 28.57 6.04 -3.92
C THR A 232 27.82 5.90 -2.59
N GLU A 233 26.48 5.93 -2.63
CA GLU A 233 25.65 5.70 -1.43
C GLU A 233 25.87 4.31 -0.85
N TYR A 234 25.85 3.28 -1.70
CA TYR A 234 26.06 1.90 -1.31
C TYR A 234 27.40 1.68 -0.62
N LEU A 235 28.50 2.13 -1.22
CA LEU A 235 29.84 1.97 -0.67
C LEU A 235 30.03 2.79 0.62
N PHE A 236 29.45 3.98 0.70
CA PHE A 236 29.54 4.80 1.91
C PHE A 236 28.96 4.03 3.11
N PHE A 237 27.76 3.49 3.02
CA PHE A 237 27.12 2.79 4.14
C PHE A 237 27.66 1.37 4.34
N MET A 238 28.14 0.72 3.29
CA MET A 238 28.87 -0.55 3.44
C MET A 238 30.19 -0.40 4.23
N ILE A 239 30.74 0.80 4.29
CA ILE A 239 31.97 1.08 5.06
C ILE A 239 31.62 1.62 6.45
N SER A 240 30.63 2.50 6.57
CA SER A 240 30.35 3.26 7.80
C SER A 240 29.30 2.59 8.71
N ASP A 241 28.34 1.80 8.15
CA ASP A 241 27.20 1.22 8.89
C ASP A 241 26.78 -0.15 8.31
N ASN A 242 27.77 -1.02 8.10
CA ASN A 242 27.67 -2.24 7.28
C ASN A 242 26.53 -3.19 7.69
N GLU A 243 26.48 -3.55 8.98
CA GLU A 243 25.53 -4.56 9.47
C GLU A 243 24.10 -4.06 9.40
N ALA A 244 23.83 -2.88 9.95
CA ALA A 244 22.50 -2.29 9.95
C ALA A 244 22.02 -1.96 8.53
N PHE A 245 22.91 -1.44 7.67
CA PHE A 245 22.58 -1.18 6.26
C PHE A 245 22.23 -2.47 5.51
N LYS A 246 22.99 -3.54 5.69
CA LYS A 246 22.69 -4.84 5.06
C LYS A 246 21.33 -5.38 5.53
N ASN A 247 21.07 -5.36 6.83
CA ASN A 247 19.83 -5.88 7.38
C ASN A 247 18.62 -5.03 6.96
N ALA A 248 18.75 -3.70 6.94
CA ALA A 248 17.66 -2.79 6.61
C ALA A 248 17.36 -2.76 5.10
N VAL A 249 18.39 -2.57 4.26
CA VAL A 249 18.20 -2.31 2.82
C VAL A 249 18.32 -3.59 1.99
N LEU A 250 19.31 -4.44 2.26
CA LEU A 250 19.56 -5.66 1.49
C LEU A 250 18.83 -6.87 2.07
N GLY A 251 18.52 -6.87 3.37
CA GLY A 251 17.71 -7.89 4.04
C GLY A 251 16.23 -7.85 3.62
N PHE A 252 15.76 -6.71 3.13
CA PHE A 252 14.47 -6.66 2.45
C PHE A 252 14.57 -7.42 1.12
N ASN A 253 14.05 -8.64 1.11
CA ASN A 253 14.22 -9.64 0.05
C ASN A 253 13.60 -9.22 -1.32
N ALA A 254 14.07 -8.09 -1.87
CA ALA A 254 13.66 -7.64 -3.21
C ALA A 254 13.94 -8.69 -4.30
N VAL A 255 14.93 -9.56 -4.08
CA VAL A 255 15.25 -10.67 -4.98
C VAL A 255 14.13 -11.73 -4.99
N ASP A 256 13.45 -11.96 -3.88
CA ASP A 256 12.37 -12.95 -3.80
C ASP A 256 11.14 -12.52 -4.60
N PHE A 257 10.85 -11.22 -4.67
CA PHE A 257 9.77 -10.71 -5.55
C PHE A 257 9.98 -11.05 -7.03
N ILE A 258 11.25 -11.18 -7.47
CA ILE A 258 11.62 -11.53 -8.85
C ILE A 258 11.51 -13.04 -9.10
N LYS A 259 11.65 -13.86 -8.05
CA LYS A 259 11.67 -15.32 -8.16
C LYS A 259 10.29 -15.97 -8.26
N ASN A 260 9.23 -15.26 -7.89
CA ASN A 260 7.90 -15.85 -7.68
C ASN A 260 7.20 -16.33 -8.96
N CYS A 261 7.60 -15.86 -10.15
CA CYS A 261 7.04 -16.32 -11.42
C CYS A 261 8.07 -17.15 -12.20
N GLU A 262 7.91 -18.48 -12.16
CA GLU A 262 8.88 -19.42 -12.73
C GLU A 262 8.23 -20.63 -13.39
N ILE A 263 8.98 -21.24 -14.32
CA ILE A 263 8.64 -22.54 -14.92
C ILE A 263 9.73 -23.53 -14.54
N VAL A 264 9.34 -24.61 -13.90
CA VAL A 264 10.24 -25.70 -13.53
C VAL A 264 10.29 -26.71 -14.67
N THR A 265 11.50 -26.98 -15.20
CA THR A 265 11.76 -27.95 -16.28
C THR A 265 12.80 -28.95 -15.81
N GLY A 266 12.34 -30.10 -15.32
CA GLY A 266 13.23 -31.10 -14.70
C GLY A 266 13.94 -30.51 -13.48
N THR A 267 15.28 -30.45 -13.52
CA THR A 267 16.13 -29.88 -12.45
C THR A 267 16.36 -28.37 -12.59
N ASN A 268 15.94 -27.77 -13.69
CA ASN A 268 16.18 -26.35 -13.99
C ASN A 268 14.93 -25.49 -13.78
N THR A 269 15.14 -24.24 -13.42
CA THR A 269 14.06 -23.26 -13.22
C THR A 269 14.29 -22.06 -14.14
N ILE A 270 13.27 -21.73 -14.95
CA ILE A 270 13.25 -20.54 -15.81
C ILE A 270 12.52 -19.43 -15.08
N ARG A 271 13.21 -18.33 -14.80
CA ARG A 271 12.64 -17.11 -14.21
C ARG A 271 12.02 -16.25 -15.31
N LEU A 272 10.69 -16.06 -15.27
CA LEU A 272 9.97 -15.44 -16.39
C LEU A 272 10.24 -13.93 -16.50
N LEU A 273 10.38 -13.21 -15.38
CA LEU A 273 10.65 -11.77 -15.43
C LEU A 273 12.00 -11.44 -16.08
N PRO A 274 13.15 -12.01 -15.65
CA PRO A 274 14.42 -11.80 -16.34
C PRO A 274 14.36 -12.18 -17.83
N LEU A 275 13.70 -13.28 -18.15
CA LEU A 275 13.53 -13.72 -19.55
C LEU A 275 12.76 -12.67 -20.38
N ALA A 276 11.61 -12.19 -19.89
CA ALA A 276 10.82 -11.19 -20.59
C ALA A 276 11.59 -9.87 -20.77
N VAL A 277 12.30 -9.41 -19.73
CA VAL A 277 13.11 -8.18 -19.78
C VAL A 277 14.26 -8.32 -20.80
N LEU A 278 14.97 -9.45 -20.81
CA LEU A 278 16.04 -9.69 -21.80
C LEU A 278 15.51 -9.74 -23.24
N ILE A 279 14.34 -10.35 -23.46
CA ILE A 279 13.69 -10.33 -24.78
C ILE A 279 13.34 -8.89 -25.18
N LEU A 280 12.77 -8.09 -24.27
CA LEU A 280 12.46 -6.69 -24.54
C LEU A 280 13.72 -5.88 -24.84
N PHE A 281 14.83 -6.10 -24.13
CA PHE A 281 16.12 -5.45 -24.41
C PHE A 281 16.65 -5.83 -25.79
N ALA A 282 16.60 -7.12 -26.17
CA ALA A 282 17.01 -7.58 -27.51
C ALA A 282 16.13 -6.94 -28.59
N CYS A 283 14.79 -7.00 -28.44
CA CYS A 283 13.88 -6.36 -29.40
C CYS A 283 14.15 -4.86 -29.54
N THR A 284 14.41 -4.18 -28.42
CA THR A 284 14.73 -2.73 -28.40
C THR A 284 16.05 -2.46 -29.14
N TYR A 285 17.07 -3.27 -28.87
CA TYR A 285 18.39 -3.09 -29.51
C TYR A 285 18.35 -3.28 -31.04
N PHE A 286 17.58 -4.26 -31.52
CA PHE A 286 17.44 -4.50 -32.95
C PHE A 286 16.44 -3.57 -33.65
N THR A 287 15.65 -2.81 -32.91
CA THR A 287 14.75 -1.79 -33.47
C THR A 287 15.54 -0.56 -33.91
N ASN A 288 15.33 -0.10 -35.14
CA ASN A 288 15.96 1.08 -35.71
C ASN A 288 14.89 2.06 -36.21
N PRO A 289 14.46 3.02 -35.37
CA PRO A 289 13.49 4.05 -35.75
C PRO A 289 14.03 4.90 -36.91
N LYS A 290 13.16 5.17 -37.90
CA LYS A 290 13.55 5.99 -39.06
C LYS A 290 13.39 7.47 -38.86
N THR A 291 12.44 7.87 -38.01
CA THR A 291 12.13 9.27 -37.71
C THR A 291 12.14 9.53 -36.19
N LYS A 292 12.23 10.79 -35.79
CA LYS A 292 12.10 11.18 -34.37
C LYS A 292 10.73 10.75 -33.79
N GLN A 293 9.65 10.82 -34.58
CA GLN A 293 8.33 10.38 -34.14
C GLN A 293 8.29 8.87 -33.94
N ASP A 294 8.92 8.06 -34.83
CA ASP A 294 9.01 6.62 -34.63
C ASP A 294 9.84 6.29 -33.39
N GLU A 295 10.94 7.01 -33.15
CA GLU A 295 11.74 6.82 -31.93
C GLU A 295 10.88 7.04 -30.66
N VAL A 296 10.07 8.09 -30.61
CA VAL A 296 9.15 8.35 -29.49
C VAL A 296 8.16 7.19 -29.32
N LYS A 297 7.53 6.72 -30.40
CA LYS A 297 6.55 5.63 -30.37
C LYS A 297 7.17 4.33 -29.84
N TYR A 298 8.35 3.95 -30.37
CA TYR A 298 9.06 2.75 -29.92
C TYR A 298 9.59 2.88 -28.49
N ALA A 299 10.10 4.05 -28.10
CA ALA A 299 10.56 4.31 -26.74
C ALA A 299 9.42 4.10 -25.72
N LEU A 300 8.26 4.72 -25.96
CA LEU A 300 7.08 4.58 -25.09
C LEU A 300 6.52 3.16 -25.10
N TYR A 301 6.54 2.48 -26.24
CA TYR A 301 6.11 1.09 -26.37
C TYR A 301 6.97 0.15 -25.52
N PHE A 302 8.29 0.18 -25.69
CA PHE A 302 9.18 -0.71 -24.94
C PHE A 302 9.25 -0.38 -23.46
N CYS A 303 9.20 0.91 -23.06
CA CYS A 303 9.09 1.30 -21.67
C CYS A 303 7.78 0.78 -21.03
N SER A 304 6.65 0.92 -21.74
CA SER A 304 5.37 0.34 -21.31
C SER A 304 5.43 -1.20 -21.22
N GLY A 305 6.16 -1.83 -22.13
CA GLY A 305 6.38 -3.28 -22.14
C GLY A 305 7.16 -3.78 -20.92
N VAL A 306 8.24 -3.06 -20.54
CA VAL A 306 8.98 -3.38 -19.31
C VAL A 306 8.11 -3.19 -18.07
N CYS A 307 7.32 -2.09 -18.00
CA CYS A 307 6.38 -1.90 -16.91
C CYS A 307 5.33 -3.02 -16.87
N ALA A 308 4.77 -3.42 -18.01
CA ALA A 308 3.81 -4.51 -18.07
C ALA A 308 4.44 -5.84 -17.62
N ALA A 309 5.68 -6.14 -18.02
CA ALA A 309 6.41 -7.33 -17.59
C ALA A 309 6.68 -7.33 -16.09
N LEU A 310 7.13 -6.18 -15.53
CA LEU A 310 7.36 -6.03 -14.09
C LEU A 310 6.09 -6.35 -13.30
N PHE A 311 4.99 -5.65 -13.59
CA PHE A 311 3.75 -5.78 -12.82
C PHE A 311 2.90 -7.01 -13.17
N SER A 312 3.32 -7.81 -14.16
CA SER A 312 2.71 -9.11 -14.48
C SER A 312 3.49 -10.30 -13.94
N LEU A 313 4.81 -10.16 -13.72
CA LEU A 313 5.71 -11.30 -13.46
C LEU A 313 6.50 -11.15 -12.16
N MET A 314 6.15 -10.19 -11.33
CA MET A 314 6.77 -9.91 -10.04
C MET A 314 5.68 -9.73 -9.00
N THR A 315 5.94 -10.07 -7.74
CA THR A 315 5.11 -9.62 -6.62
C THR A 315 5.37 -8.14 -6.36
N TRP A 316 4.32 -7.35 -6.17
CA TRP A 316 4.43 -5.90 -5.98
C TRP A 316 3.30 -5.35 -5.10
N TYR A 317 3.59 -4.27 -4.39
CA TYR A 317 2.60 -3.54 -3.63
C TYR A 317 1.82 -2.56 -4.52
N PRO A 318 0.51 -2.37 -4.28
CA PRO A 318 -0.40 -1.63 -5.18
C PRO A 318 0.07 -0.23 -5.58
N GLN A 319 0.72 0.47 -4.66
CA GLN A 319 1.22 1.83 -4.90
C GLN A 319 2.43 1.89 -5.85
N TRP A 320 3.18 0.78 -6.04
CA TRP A 320 4.38 0.76 -6.89
C TRP A 320 4.07 0.96 -8.37
N ILE A 321 2.84 0.67 -8.80
CA ILE A 321 2.43 0.85 -10.20
C ILE A 321 2.47 2.32 -10.66
N LEU A 322 2.59 3.27 -9.74
CA LEU A 322 2.87 4.68 -10.04
C LEU A 322 4.05 4.85 -10.99
N PHE A 323 5.05 3.98 -10.89
CA PHE A 323 6.22 3.95 -11.76
C PHE A 323 5.88 3.82 -13.25
N ALA A 324 4.83 3.06 -13.60
CA ALA A 324 4.40 2.85 -14.97
C ALA A 324 3.58 4.03 -15.56
N VAL A 325 3.03 4.88 -14.70
CA VAL A 325 2.06 5.93 -15.08
C VAL A 325 2.54 6.83 -16.21
N PRO A 326 3.76 7.40 -16.21
CA PRO A 326 4.19 8.27 -17.30
C PRO A 326 4.17 7.58 -18.67
N PHE A 327 4.61 6.33 -18.72
CA PHE A 327 4.72 5.56 -19.95
C PHE A 327 3.34 5.10 -20.45
N PHE A 328 2.49 4.63 -19.53
CA PHE A 328 1.14 4.22 -19.88
C PHE A 328 0.30 5.38 -20.39
N ILE A 329 0.42 6.56 -19.78
CA ILE A 329 -0.33 7.74 -20.21
C ILE A 329 0.20 8.26 -21.54
N LEU A 330 1.52 8.49 -21.68
CA LEU A 330 2.08 9.00 -22.94
C LEU A 330 1.76 8.03 -24.10
N SER A 331 1.89 6.73 -23.89
CA SER A 331 1.54 5.74 -24.93
C SER A 331 0.04 5.69 -25.21
N THR A 332 -0.83 5.99 -24.24
CA THR A 332 -2.29 6.12 -24.45
C THR A 332 -2.61 7.36 -25.29
N ILE A 333 -2.04 8.51 -24.95
CA ILE A 333 -2.34 9.80 -25.60
C ILE A 333 -1.98 9.82 -27.09
N ILE A 334 -0.95 9.06 -27.49
CA ILE A 334 -0.52 8.96 -28.90
C ILE A 334 -1.20 7.81 -29.64
N ASN A 335 -2.04 7.02 -28.98
CA ASN A 335 -2.72 5.86 -29.55
C ASN A 335 -4.07 6.25 -30.17
N LYS A 336 -4.44 5.59 -31.27
CA LYS A 336 -5.73 5.80 -31.94
C LYS A 336 -6.92 5.40 -31.07
N TYR A 337 -6.73 4.43 -30.16
CA TYR A 337 -7.76 3.86 -29.30
C TYR A 337 -7.62 4.36 -27.86
N TYR A 338 -7.22 5.62 -27.68
CA TYR A 338 -6.96 6.22 -26.37
C TYR A 338 -8.17 6.11 -25.41
N ASP A 339 -9.41 6.18 -25.93
CA ASP A 339 -10.62 6.08 -25.14
C ASP A 339 -10.82 4.69 -24.52
N VAL A 340 -10.45 3.62 -25.23
CA VAL A 340 -10.48 2.25 -24.69
C VAL A 340 -9.52 2.11 -23.50
N PHE A 341 -8.32 2.68 -23.59
CA PHE A 341 -7.38 2.65 -22.49
C PHE A 341 -7.84 3.44 -21.27
N LEU A 342 -8.55 4.57 -21.48
CA LEU A 342 -9.15 5.34 -20.38
C LEU A 342 -10.24 4.54 -19.64
N TRP A 343 -11.00 3.69 -20.34
CA TRP A 343 -11.95 2.76 -19.72
C TRP A 343 -11.23 1.61 -18.99
N LEU A 344 -10.21 1.05 -19.60
CA LEU A 344 -9.41 -0.01 -18.99
C LEU A 344 -8.72 0.46 -17.70
N ASP A 345 -8.33 1.73 -17.60
CA ASP A 345 -7.79 2.32 -16.37
C ASP A 345 -8.80 2.24 -15.21
N ILE A 346 -10.11 2.46 -15.49
CA ILE A 346 -11.17 2.37 -14.47
C ILE A 346 -11.36 0.92 -14.01
N ILE A 347 -11.39 -0.01 -14.97
CA ILE A 347 -11.51 -1.43 -14.65
C ILE A 347 -10.29 -1.90 -13.85
N PHE A 348 -9.10 -1.48 -14.30
CA PHE A 348 -7.85 -1.86 -13.65
C PHE A 348 -7.80 -1.41 -12.19
N ILE A 349 -8.14 -0.14 -11.89
CA ILE A 349 -8.12 0.35 -10.50
C ILE A 349 -9.18 -0.36 -9.64
N GLY A 350 -10.34 -0.69 -10.20
CA GLY A 350 -11.37 -1.44 -9.50
C GLY A 350 -10.88 -2.84 -9.09
N VAL A 351 -10.31 -3.57 -10.04
CA VAL A 351 -9.75 -4.91 -9.78
C VAL A 351 -8.55 -4.83 -8.83
N LEU A 352 -7.65 -3.86 -9.05
CA LEU A 352 -6.48 -3.64 -8.19
C LEU A 352 -6.90 -3.34 -6.75
N TYR A 353 -7.94 -2.55 -6.54
CA TYR A 353 -8.40 -2.20 -5.20
C TYR A 353 -8.99 -3.42 -4.48
N VAL A 354 -9.90 -4.15 -5.13
CA VAL A 354 -10.47 -5.38 -4.55
C VAL A 354 -9.36 -6.40 -4.25
N TYR A 355 -8.43 -6.59 -5.19
CA TYR A 355 -7.26 -7.45 -4.97
C TYR A 355 -6.45 -6.99 -3.75
N SER A 356 -6.16 -5.70 -3.66
CA SER A 356 -5.30 -5.14 -2.60
C SER A 356 -5.91 -5.27 -1.21
N VAL A 357 -7.21 -5.04 -1.07
CA VAL A 357 -7.94 -5.20 0.21
C VAL A 357 -7.92 -6.65 0.67
N ASN A 358 -8.01 -7.62 -0.26
CA ASN A 358 -7.99 -9.04 0.09
C ASN A 358 -6.58 -9.58 0.34
N GLN A 359 -5.57 -9.11 -0.43
CA GLN A 359 -4.21 -9.64 -0.39
C GLN A 359 -3.32 -8.95 0.65
N TYR A 360 -3.53 -7.66 0.90
CA TYR A 360 -2.66 -6.81 1.73
C TYR A 360 -3.46 -6.18 2.87
N ALA A 361 -4.12 -7.02 3.68
CA ALA A 361 -4.84 -6.57 4.88
C ALA A 361 -3.90 -5.73 5.78
N GLY A 362 -4.42 -4.65 6.34
CA GLY A 362 -3.65 -3.69 7.12
C GLY A 362 -2.94 -2.59 6.31
N ASN A 363 -2.81 -2.75 4.97
CA ASN A 363 -2.11 -1.78 4.11
C ASN A 363 -3.04 -0.91 3.26
N VAL A 364 -4.07 -1.52 2.64
CA VAL A 364 -4.99 -0.83 1.71
C VAL A 364 -6.42 -1.13 2.14
N ASP A 365 -6.79 -0.69 3.32
CA ASP A 365 -8.09 -0.94 3.95
C ASP A 365 -8.56 0.26 4.78
N GLU A 366 -9.49 0.05 5.70
CA GLU A 366 -10.02 1.08 6.60
C GLU A 366 -8.94 1.72 7.49
N ASN A 367 -7.79 1.06 7.71
CA ASN A 367 -6.70 1.62 8.50
C ASN A 367 -6.14 2.91 7.88
N MET A 368 -6.29 3.10 6.56
CA MET A 368 -5.96 4.37 5.93
C MET A 368 -6.77 5.56 6.48
N LEU A 369 -8.00 5.36 6.98
CA LEU A 369 -8.78 6.40 7.66
C LEU A 369 -8.20 6.76 9.03
N ARG A 370 -7.62 5.78 9.73
CA ARG A 370 -6.99 5.98 11.05
C ARG A 370 -5.73 6.83 10.99
N ASN A 371 -5.16 6.99 9.81
CA ASN A 371 -4.00 7.85 9.56
C ASN A 371 -4.37 9.19 8.91
N GLY A 372 -5.67 9.49 8.72
CA GLY A 372 -6.19 10.73 8.18
C GLY A 372 -6.71 11.70 9.24
N ILE A 373 -7.54 12.66 8.81
CA ILE A 373 -8.13 13.68 9.70
C ILE A 373 -9.05 13.09 10.78
N LEU A 374 -9.56 11.89 10.52
CA LEU A 374 -10.43 11.19 11.47
C LEU A 374 -9.65 10.43 12.56
N ALA A 375 -8.32 10.36 12.48
CA ALA A 375 -7.48 9.65 13.44
C ALA A 375 -7.78 9.95 14.93
N PRO A 376 -8.06 11.21 15.36
CA PRO A 376 -8.39 11.50 16.75
C PRO A 376 -9.70 10.88 17.23
N ILE A 377 -10.65 10.64 16.31
CA ILE A 377 -11.98 10.09 16.60
C ILE A 377 -11.94 8.56 16.50
N LEU A 378 -11.13 8.05 15.56
CA LEU A 378 -10.93 6.62 15.31
C LEU A 378 -9.73 6.14 16.12
N LYS A 379 -9.83 6.16 17.45
CA LYS A 379 -8.74 5.72 18.32
C LYS A 379 -8.32 4.29 17.98
N TYR A 380 -7.00 4.05 17.99
CA TYR A 380 -6.41 2.72 17.88
C TYR A 380 -6.89 1.90 19.08
N ARG A 381 -7.90 1.08 18.85
CA ARG A 381 -8.23 -0.07 19.67
C ARG A 381 -8.42 -1.23 18.73
N GLU A 382 -7.78 -2.34 18.99
CA GLU A 382 -8.06 -3.59 18.32
C GLU A 382 -9.50 -3.97 18.61
N ILE A 383 -10.38 -3.77 17.65
CA ILE A 383 -11.81 -3.98 17.83
C ILE A 383 -12.21 -5.15 16.96
N GLY A 384 -12.48 -6.29 17.56
CA GLY A 384 -12.80 -7.51 16.88
C GLY A 384 -14.12 -7.56 16.11
N ASN A 385 -15.00 -6.56 16.25
CA ASN A 385 -16.31 -6.54 15.57
C ASN A 385 -16.51 -5.36 14.63
N SER A 386 -15.44 -4.68 14.21
CA SER A 386 -15.57 -3.64 13.20
C SER A 386 -15.78 -4.27 11.82
N MET A 387 -16.80 -3.83 11.09
CA MET A 387 -16.94 -4.15 9.67
C MET A 387 -15.71 -3.62 8.94
N THR A 388 -14.94 -4.50 8.33
CA THR A 388 -13.73 -4.17 7.59
C THR A 388 -14.03 -3.93 6.11
N MET A 389 -13.15 -3.24 5.40
CA MET A 389 -13.26 -3.15 3.94
C MET A 389 -13.17 -4.53 3.29
N ARG A 390 -12.45 -5.47 3.91
CA ARG A 390 -12.37 -6.85 3.45
C ARG A 390 -13.73 -7.56 3.52
N ASP A 391 -14.53 -7.32 4.55
CA ASP A 391 -15.88 -7.88 4.66
C ASP A 391 -16.80 -7.38 3.55
N ILE A 392 -16.65 -6.09 3.15
CA ILE A 392 -17.46 -5.47 2.09
C ILE A 392 -17.02 -5.94 0.70
N LEU A 393 -15.70 -6.08 0.50
CA LEU A 393 -15.07 -6.38 -0.77
C LEU A 393 -14.54 -7.81 -0.86
N ALA A 394 -15.05 -8.71 0.00
CA ALA A 394 -14.63 -10.10 0.04
C ALA A 394 -14.73 -10.75 -1.35
N PHE A 395 -13.65 -11.38 -1.79
CA PHE A 395 -13.59 -12.08 -3.06
C PHE A 395 -12.87 -13.41 -2.88
N SER A 396 -13.57 -14.50 -3.20
CA SER A 396 -13.10 -15.87 -2.93
C SER A 396 -11.90 -16.31 -3.79
N ASP A 397 -11.76 -15.77 -5.00
CA ASP A 397 -10.68 -16.13 -5.92
C ASP A 397 -9.75 -14.93 -6.22
N ILE A 398 -8.82 -14.70 -5.32
CA ILE A 398 -7.82 -13.62 -5.47
C ILE A 398 -6.96 -13.83 -6.73
N ASN A 399 -6.69 -15.08 -7.12
CA ASN A 399 -5.90 -15.37 -8.30
C ASN A 399 -6.62 -14.96 -9.59
N LEU A 400 -7.96 -15.03 -9.62
CA LEU A 400 -8.74 -14.51 -10.74
C LEU A 400 -8.58 -12.99 -10.89
N LEU A 401 -8.61 -12.24 -9.79
CA LEU A 401 -8.37 -10.79 -9.81
C LEU A 401 -6.98 -10.46 -10.35
N TYR A 402 -5.96 -11.17 -9.85
CA TYR A 402 -4.60 -11.01 -10.36
C TYR A 402 -4.50 -11.34 -11.86
N THR A 403 -5.15 -12.43 -12.30
CA THR A 403 -5.21 -12.81 -13.72
C THR A 403 -5.84 -11.72 -14.59
N ILE A 404 -6.92 -11.09 -14.13
CA ILE A 404 -7.56 -9.98 -14.85
C ILE A 404 -6.60 -8.77 -14.95
N MET A 405 -5.89 -8.42 -13.88
CA MET A 405 -4.89 -7.34 -13.93
C MET A 405 -3.78 -7.63 -14.94
N VAL A 406 -3.23 -8.85 -14.92
CA VAL A 406 -2.22 -9.29 -15.89
C VAL A 406 -2.76 -9.23 -17.31
N ALA A 407 -3.99 -9.70 -17.55
CA ALA A 407 -4.64 -9.63 -18.86
C ALA A 407 -4.75 -8.19 -19.37
N ILE A 408 -5.13 -7.22 -18.51
CA ILE A 408 -5.16 -5.79 -18.87
C ILE A 408 -3.77 -5.28 -19.24
N LEU A 409 -2.73 -5.63 -18.47
CA LEU A 409 -1.34 -5.23 -18.76
C LEU A 409 -0.83 -5.82 -20.09
N VAL A 410 -1.19 -7.06 -20.40
CA VAL A 410 -0.89 -7.71 -21.68
C VAL A 410 -1.62 -7.01 -22.82
N VAL A 411 -2.90 -6.67 -22.64
CA VAL A 411 -3.68 -5.88 -23.62
C VAL A 411 -3.01 -4.52 -23.84
N TYR A 412 -2.56 -3.85 -22.79
CA TYR A 412 -1.79 -2.61 -22.92
C TYR A 412 -0.55 -2.82 -23.77
N PHE A 413 0.25 -3.84 -23.49
CA PHE A 413 1.46 -4.11 -24.27
C PHE A 413 1.14 -4.37 -25.75
N ILE A 414 0.16 -5.24 -26.06
CA ILE A 414 -0.19 -5.60 -27.45
C ILE A 414 -0.69 -4.38 -28.23
N PHE A 415 -1.64 -3.62 -27.67
CA PHE A 415 -2.33 -2.57 -28.41
C PHE A 415 -1.67 -1.18 -28.31
N LYS A 416 -0.62 -1.01 -27.50
CA LYS A 416 0.25 0.17 -27.53
C LYS A 416 1.40 0.07 -28.52
N HIS A 417 1.46 -1.00 -29.31
CA HIS A 417 2.45 -1.13 -30.38
C HIS A 417 2.37 0.05 -31.38
N PRO A 418 3.53 0.58 -31.88
CA PRO A 418 3.60 1.74 -32.77
C PRO A 418 2.66 1.74 -33.99
N LYS A 419 2.28 0.56 -34.51
CA LYS A 419 1.30 0.43 -35.62
C LYS A 419 -0.10 0.98 -35.27
N TYR A 420 -0.45 1.01 -33.98
CA TYR A 420 -1.73 1.53 -33.49
C TYR A 420 -1.66 3.01 -33.09
N CYS A 421 -0.47 3.62 -33.10
CA CYS A 421 -0.31 5.05 -32.88
C CYS A 421 -0.77 5.87 -34.08
N ASP A 422 -1.11 7.12 -33.83
CA ASP A 422 -1.35 8.10 -34.91
C ASP A 422 -0.08 8.25 -35.77
N LYS A 423 -0.29 8.50 -37.08
CA LYS A 423 0.87 8.73 -38.00
C LYS A 423 1.66 9.94 -37.53
N ASP A 424 0.97 11.02 -37.20
CA ASP A 424 1.56 12.23 -36.63
C ASP A 424 1.13 12.38 -35.16
N LEU A 425 2.11 12.52 -34.26
CA LEU A 425 1.88 12.68 -32.81
C LEU A 425 1.13 13.96 -32.46
N THR A 426 1.14 14.97 -33.35
CA THR A 426 0.46 16.26 -33.13
C THR A 426 -1.05 16.21 -33.38
N ILE A 427 -1.57 15.10 -33.96
CA ILE A 427 -3.00 14.96 -34.22
C ILE A 427 -3.80 15.14 -32.93
N GLU A 428 -4.81 16.00 -33.00
CA GLU A 428 -5.72 16.29 -31.89
C GLU A 428 -6.62 15.10 -31.54
N PHE A 429 -7.07 15.03 -30.29
CA PHE A 429 -8.09 14.08 -29.88
C PHE A 429 -9.37 14.27 -30.71
N ASN A 430 -9.75 13.26 -31.46
CA ASN A 430 -10.89 13.34 -32.37
C ASN A 430 -12.02 12.40 -31.94
N TYR A 431 -13.18 12.96 -31.62
CA TYR A 431 -14.37 12.20 -31.22
C TYR A 431 -14.81 11.17 -32.30
N LYS A 432 -14.55 11.43 -33.58
CA LYS A 432 -14.95 10.52 -34.68
C LYS A 432 -14.16 9.20 -34.68
N ASN A 433 -13.01 9.17 -34.05
CA ASN A 433 -12.11 8.00 -34.03
C ASN A 433 -12.25 7.18 -32.75
N THR A 434 -13.15 7.55 -31.83
CA THR A 434 -13.36 6.79 -30.58
C THR A 434 -14.14 5.51 -30.88
N MET A 435 -13.65 4.37 -30.41
CA MET A 435 -14.37 3.09 -30.54
C MET A 435 -15.66 3.05 -29.75
N THR A 436 -15.68 3.72 -28.59
CA THR A 436 -16.80 3.65 -27.65
C THR A 436 -17.95 4.59 -27.99
N GLN A 437 -17.75 5.63 -28.79
CA GLN A 437 -18.70 6.66 -29.29
C GLN A 437 -19.79 7.17 -28.31
N THR A 438 -19.84 6.65 -27.09
CA THR A 438 -20.94 6.82 -26.13
C THR A 438 -20.81 8.05 -25.25
N PHE A 439 -19.59 8.52 -24.99
CA PHE A 439 -19.34 9.68 -24.12
C PHE A 439 -18.38 10.68 -24.76
N SER A 440 -18.55 11.95 -24.45
CA SER A 440 -17.49 12.92 -24.74
C SER A 440 -16.27 12.61 -23.87
N ILE A 441 -15.05 12.91 -24.34
CA ILE A 441 -13.84 12.69 -23.54
C ILE A 441 -13.94 13.40 -22.19
N ASN A 442 -14.45 14.62 -22.14
CA ASN A 442 -14.62 15.36 -20.90
C ASN A 442 -15.51 14.60 -19.90
N SER A 443 -16.63 14.04 -20.38
CA SER A 443 -17.51 13.24 -19.53
C SER A 443 -16.82 11.96 -19.04
N LEU A 444 -16.04 11.31 -19.90
CA LEU A 444 -15.28 10.12 -19.53
C LEU A 444 -14.21 10.45 -18.48
N LEU A 445 -13.48 11.56 -18.64
CA LEU A 445 -12.45 11.97 -17.70
C LEU A 445 -13.04 12.35 -16.32
N ARG A 446 -14.18 13.07 -16.30
CA ARG A 446 -14.92 13.36 -15.06
C ARG A 446 -15.41 12.08 -14.41
N PHE A 447 -16.04 11.20 -15.19
CA PHE A 447 -16.52 9.91 -14.71
C PHE A 447 -15.37 9.06 -14.14
N ARG A 448 -14.22 9.02 -14.82
CA ARG A 448 -13.03 8.29 -14.37
C ARG A 448 -12.56 8.77 -12.99
N LEU A 449 -12.43 10.08 -12.79
CA LEU A 449 -12.02 10.65 -11.51
C LEU A 449 -13.07 10.40 -10.42
N PHE A 450 -14.35 10.61 -10.73
CA PHE A 450 -15.45 10.39 -9.80
C PHE A 450 -15.57 8.93 -9.38
N ALA A 451 -15.56 8.00 -10.34
CA ALA A 451 -15.61 6.57 -10.07
C ALA A 451 -14.43 6.10 -9.20
N THR A 452 -13.22 6.59 -9.49
CA THR A 452 -12.04 6.29 -8.66
C THR A 452 -12.22 6.77 -7.23
N THR A 453 -12.70 8.00 -7.05
CA THR A 453 -12.89 8.58 -5.71
C THR A 453 -13.96 7.81 -4.92
N LEU A 454 -15.10 7.51 -5.55
CA LEU A 454 -16.18 6.76 -4.90
C LEU A 454 -15.76 5.33 -4.54
N LEU A 455 -14.94 4.69 -5.37
CA LEU A 455 -14.44 3.35 -5.12
C LEU A 455 -13.76 3.22 -3.75
N PHE A 456 -13.04 4.26 -3.30
CA PHE A 456 -12.38 4.28 -1.99
C PHE A 456 -13.25 4.88 -0.89
N ILE A 457 -14.00 5.95 -1.18
CA ILE A 457 -14.79 6.65 -0.17
C ILE A 457 -15.99 5.81 0.31
N ILE A 458 -16.70 5.11 -0.59
CA ILE A 458 -17.91 4.39 -0.22
C ILE A 458 -17.61 3.26 0.78
N PRO A 459 -16.68 2.31 0.53
CA PRO A 459 -16.35 1.29 1.51
C PRO A 459 -15.84 1.88 2.84
N ALA A 460 -15.03 2.95 2.76
CA ALA A 460 -14.53 3.65 3.93
C ALA A 460 -15.66 4.24 4.80
N LEU A 461 -16.67 4.87 4.18
CA LEU A 461 -17.83 5.40 4.90
C LEU A 461 -18.72 4.30 5.49
N ILE A 462 -18.80 3.15 4.84
CA ILE A 462 -19.56 2.00 5.37
C ILE A 462 -18.86 1.42 6.61
N CYS A 463 -17.53 1.37 6.63
CA CYS A 463 -16.75 0.93 7.78
C CYS A 463 -16.77 1.94 8.95
N LEU A 464 -16.94 3.23 8.65
CA LEU A 464 -16.78 4.31 9.63
C LEU A 464 -17.63 4.15 10.91
N PRO A 465 -18.93 3.79 10.87
CA PRO A 465 -19.73 3.63 12.08
C PRO A 465 -19.19 2.55 13.03
N SER A 466 -18.70 1.44 12.49
CA SER A 466 -18.09 0.38 13.30
C SER A 466 -16.73 0.79 13.88
N MET A 467 -15.94 1.58 13.14
CA MET A 467 -14.66 2.13 13.61
C MET A 467 -14.83 3.21 14.70
N MET A 468 -15.98 3.86 14.75
CA MET A 468 -16.31 4.86 15.79
C MET A 468 -16.85 4.23 17.06
N LYS A 469 -17.29 2.97 17.05
CA LYS A 469 -17.68 2.26 18.26
C LYS A 469 -16.44 2.08 19.15
N GLN A 470 -16.44 2.72 20.29
CA GLN A 470 -15.36 2.61 21.27
C GLN A 470 -15.76 1.55 22.29
N TYR A 471 -15.11 0.41 22.26
CA TYR A 471 -15.11 -0.52 23.37
C TYR A 471 -13.92 -0.20 24.28
N GLU A 472 -14.13 -0.17 25.57
CA GLU A 472 -13.05 -0.11 26.53
C GLU A 472 -12.47 -1.51 26.71
N VAL A 473 -11.15 -1.59 26.87
CA VAL A 473 -10.52 -2.82 27.33
C VAL A 473 -10.86 -2.92 28.81
N LEU A 474 -11.81 -3.77 29.14
CA LEU A 474 -12.23 -4.01 30.52
C LEU A 474 -11.15 -4.80 31.26
N TRP A 475 -10.46 -5.67 30.56
CA TRP A 475 -9.33 -6.45 31.06
C TRP A 475 -8.38 -6.79 29.91
N SER A 476 -7.07 -6.64 30.09
CA SER A 476 -6.06 -6.93 29.05
C SER A 476 -4.89 -7.74 29.60
N ARG A 477 -4.54 -8.77 28.85
CA ARG A 477 -3.31 -9.54 29.08
C ARG A 477 -2.02 -8.72 28.94
N GLN A 478 -2.04 -7.63 28.15
CA GLN A 478 -0.85 -6.78 27.93
C GLN A 478 -0.47 -5.97 29.17
N ASP A 479 -1.42 -5.76 30.08
CA ASP A 479 -1.19 -5.05 31.33
C ASP A 479 -0.70 -5.99 32.46
N THR A 480 -0.52 -7.28 32.13
CA THR A 480 -0.20 -8.31 33.12
C THR A 480 1.28 -8.75 32.99
N TYR A 481 2.04 -8.61 34.06
CA TYR A 481 3.39 -9.19 34.14
C TYR A 481 3.30 -10.69 34.37
N ALA A 482 3.57 -11.49 33.36
CA ALA A 482 3.56 -12.95 33.47
C ALA A 482 4.92 -13.46 33.99
N LEU A 483 4.89 -14.31 35.03
CA LEU A 483 6.06 -15.06 35.51
C LEU A 483 6.36 -16.24 34.58
N SER A 484 5.30 -16.90 34.08
CA SER A 484 5.39 -18.00 33.14
C SER A 484 4.18 -17.99 32.19
N GLU A 485 4.31 -18.63 31.04
CA GLU A 485 3.24 -18.85 30.08
C GLU A 485 3.24 -20.34 29.68
N GLU A 486 2.10 -20.99 29.81
CA GLU A 486 1.91 -22.39 29.45
C GLU A 486 0.70 -22.52 28.51
N TYR A 487 0.66 -23.57 27.68
CA TYR A 487 -0.47 -23.90 26.84
C TYR A 487 -1.17 -25.14 27.36
N ILE A 488 -2.48 -25.06 27.55
CA ILE A 488 -3.32 -26.15 28.09
C ILE A 488 -4.41 -26.51 27.09
N ASP A 489 -4.83 -27.78 27.09
CA ASP A 489 -5.95 -28.25 26.28
C ASP A 489 -7.25 -27.61 26.69
N VAL A 490 -8.13 -27.31 25.71
CA VAL A 490 -9.45 -26.71 25.95
C VAL A 490 -10.42 -27.80 26.41
N ILE A 491 -10.18 -28.40 27.59
CA ILE A 491 -11.04 -29.42 28.20
C ILE A 491 -11.30 -29.01 29.64
N ASP A 492 -12.58 -28.88 29.99
CA ASP A 492 -13.04 -28.55 31.35
C ASP A 492 -12.33 -27.35 32.00
N ILE A 493 -12.17 -26.28 31.23
CA ILE A 493 -11.60 -25.02 31.72
C ILE A 493 -12.71 -24.12 32.25
N VAL A 494 -12.54 -23.62 33.45
CA VAL A 494 -13.40 -22.62 34.09
C VAL A 494 -12.54 -21.49 34.64
N GLN A 495 -12.76 -20.26 34.16
CA GLN A 495 -12.12 -19.06 34.69
C GLN A 495 -13.12 -18.19 35.42
N HIS A 496 -12.92 -17.98 36.72
CA HIS A 496 -13.72 -17.06 37.52
C HIS A 496 -13.25 -15.63 37.36
N ILE A 497 -14.20 -14.70 37.19
CA ILE A 497 -13.92 -13.26 37.03
C ILE A 497 -14.91 -12.45 37.85
N THR A 498 -14.44 -11.34 38.40
CA THR A 498 -15.33 -10.31 39.04
C THR A 498 -15.43 -9.13 38.07
N VAL A 499 -16.64 -8.79 37.68
CA VAL A 499 -16.91 -7.76 36.67
C VAL A 499 -17.70 -6.62 37.30
N PRO A 500 -17.34 -5.36 37.10
CA PRO A 500 -18.18 -4.22 37.40
C PRO A 500 -19.36 -4.12 36.43
N ASP A 501 -20.32 -3.23 36.71
CA ASP A 501 -21.37 -2.91 35.74
C ASP A 501 -20.78 -2.57 34.38
N SER A 502 -20.99 -3.45 33.39
CA SER A 502 -20.34 -3.34 32.10
C SER A 502 -21.16 -3.96 30.97
N THR A 503 -20.80 -3.66 29.76
CA THR A 503 -21.29 -4.32 28.55
C THR A 503 -20.12 -5.01 27.88
N VAL A 504 -20.15 -6.33 27.79
CA VAL A 504 -19.12 -7.14 27.13
C VAL A 504 -19.50 -7.39 25.68
N SER A 505 -18.60 -7.09 24.76
CA SER A 505 -18.81 -7.28 23.32
C SER A 505 -17.93 -8.37 22.75
N GLU A 506 -16.74 -8.58 23.33
CA GLU A 506 -15.79 -9.57 22.84
C GLU A 506 -14.86 -10.08 23.93
N ILE A 507 -14.52 -11.36 23.87
CA ILE A 507 -13.45 -11.99 24.67
C ILE A 507 -12.47 -12.65 23.71
N ARG A 508 -11.20 -12.33 23.82
CA ARG A 508 -10.08 -12.89 23.04
C ARG A 508 -9.17 -13.67 23.95
N ILE A 509 -8.77 -14.85 23.53
CA ILE A 509 -7.88 -15.72 24.28
C ILE A 509 -6.72 -16.14 23.39
N LYS A 510 -5.50 -15.95 23.86
CA LYS A 510 -4.32 -16.44 23.16
C LYS A 510 -4.34 -17.95 23.11
N ALA A 511 -4.17 -18.53 21.94
CA ALA A 511 -4.26 -19.95 21.71
C ALA A 511 -3.26 -20.43 20.65
N ASN A 512 -2.95 -21.71 20.71
CA ASN A 512 -2.20 -22.43 19.69
C ASN A 512 -3.09 -23.46 19.03
N LYS A 513 -3.03 -23.57 17.68
CA LYS A 513 -3.79 -24.54 16.90
C LYS A 513 -2.85 -25.33 16.00
N GLU A 514 -3.06 -26.64 15.90
CA GLU A 514 -2.35 -27.45 14.90
C GLU A 514 -2.71 -27.00 13.47
N GLU A 515 -1.78 -27.17 12.52
CA GLU A 515 -1.93 -26.77 11.11
C GLU A 515 -3.01 -27.57 10.34
N ASN A 516 -3.77 -28.43 11.00
CA ASN A 516 -4.81 -29.23 10.38
C ASN A 516 -6.14 -28.48 10.30
N GLU A 517 -6.88 -28.66 9.20
CA GLU A 517 -8.28 -28.21 9.10
C GLU A 517 -9.21 -29.22 9.76
N TYR A 518 -10.01 -28.75 10.71
CA TYR A 518 -10.99 -29.56 11.42
C TYR A 518 -12.41 -29.20 10.97
N ASN A 519 -13.08 -30.13 10.29
CA ASN A 519 -14.44 -29.91 9.81
C ASN A 519 -15.45 -30.01 10.97
N ASN A 520 -16.29 -28.97 11.12
CA ASN A 520 -17.36 -28.87 12.13
C ASN A 520 -16.87 -28.82 13.59
N CYS A 521 -15.61 -28.54 13.85
CA CYS A 521 -15.11 -28.30 15.20
C CYS A 521 -15.40 -26.89 15.68
N TYR A 522 -15.63 -26.75 16.99
CA TYR A 522 -15.90 -25.47 17.63
C TYR A 522 -15.45 -25.45 19.09
N ILE A 523 -15.28 -24.25 19.62
CA ILE A 523 -15.17 -23.97 21.05
C ILE A 523 -16.33 -23.03 21.41
N SER A 524 -17.11 -23.39 22.42
CA SER A 524 -18.18 -22.57 22.97
C SER A 524 -17.71 -21.96 24.29
N LEU A 525 -18.02 -20.70 24.51
CA LEU A 525 -17.85 -19.99 25.77
C LEU A 525 -19.23 -19.67 26.35
N ASN A 526 -19.48 -20.16 27.56
CA ASN A 526 -20.65 -19.79 28.37
C ASN A 526 -20.21 -18.86 29.50
N ILE A 527 -20.89 -17.71 29.64
CA ILE A 527 -20.72 -16.82 30.79
C ILE A 527 -21.83 -17.12 31.78
N VAL A 528 -21.45 -17.62 32.96
CA VAL A 528 -22.37 -18.05 34.00
C VAL A 528 -22.32 -17.06 35.18
N GLU A 529 -23.44 -16.52 35.58
CA GLU A 529 -23.54 -15.72 36.80
C GLU A 529 -23.50 -16.64 38.02
N GLU A 530 -22.50 -16.48 38.90
CA GLU A 530 -22.27 -17.41 40.00
C GLU A 530 -23.36 -17.39 41.05
N SER A 531 -23.93 -16.21 41.30
CA SER A 531 -25.01 -16.02 42.30
C SER A 531 -26.28 -16.81 41.95
N THR A 532 -26.59 -16.95 40.67
CA THR A 532 -27.80 -17.58 40.17
C THR A 532 -27.55 -18.91 39.42
N GLN A 533 -26.29 -19.23 39.14
CA GLN A 533 -25.88 -20.38 38.32
C GLN A 533 -26.54 -20.40 36.92
N LYS A 534 -26.87 -19.21 36.42
CA LYS A 534 -27.55 -19.05 35.14
C LYS A 534 -26.57 -18.63 34.06
N ILE A 535 -26.66 -19.26 32.89
CA ILE A 535 -25.94 -18.82 31.70
C ILE A 535 -26.59 -17.54 31.19
N ILE A 536 -25.84 -16.45 31.21
CA ILE A 536 -26.28 -15.12 30.79
C ILE A 536 -25.73 -14.74 29.40
N GLY A 537 -24.60 -15.34 29.00
CA GLY A 537 -23.99 -15.13 27.70
C GLY A 537 -23.49 -16.43 27.09
N LYS A 538 -23.63 -16.57 25.79
CA LYS A 538 -23.09 -17.72 25.06
C LYS A 538 -22.53 -17.25 23.73
N SER A 539 -21.30 -17.66 23.43
CA SER A 539 -20.64 -17.42 22.14
C SER A 539 -19.95 -18.69 21.66
N ARG A 540 -19.72 -18.78 20.38
CA ARG A 540 -19.08 -19.94 19.76
C ARG A 540 -18.09 -19.49 18.68
N SER A 541 -16.84 -19.94 18.81
CA SER A 541 -15.82 -19.81 17.79
C SER A 541 -15.71 -21.11 16.99
N ARG A 542 -15.69 -21.03 15.67
CA ARG A 542 -15.52 -22.16 14.76
C ARG A 542 -14.07 -22.22 14.27
N ASP A 543 -13.71 -23.33 13.61
CA ASP A 543 -12.37 -23.52 13.05
C ASP A 543 -11.90 -22.37 12.15
N SER A 544 -12.82 -21.82 11.34
CA SER A 544 -12.57 -20.66 10.47
C SER A 544 -12.31 -19.35 11.22
N ASP A 545 -12.73 -19.24 12.46
CA ASP A 545 -12.70 -18.02 13.27
C ASP A 545 -11.48 -18.00 14.20
N ILE A 546 -10.76 -19.12 14.30
CA ILE A 546 -9.50 -19.21 15.05
C ILE A 546 -8.42 -18.62 14.15
N VAL A 547 -7.93 -17.44 14.52
CA VAL A 547 -6.99 -16.67 13.72
C VAL A 547 -5.64 -17.38 13.69
N GLN A 548 -4.99 -17.39 12.52
CA GLN A 548 -3.63 -17.95 12.33
C GLN A 548 -2.56 -17.29 13.24
N ASP A 549 -2.88 -16.16 13.85
CA ASP A 549 -1.99 -15.40 14.76
C ASP A 549 -2.10 -15.83 16.22
N GLY A 550 -2.76 -16.96 16.51
CA GLY A 550 -2.78 -17.54 17.85
C GLY A 550 -3.84 -16.94 18.78
N GLU A 551 -5.02 -16.58 18.30
CA GLU A 551 -6.15 -16.12 19.13
C GLU A 551 -7.45 -16.84 18.81
N ILE A 552 -8.26 -17.09 19.87
CA ILE A 552 -9.65 -17.49 19.78
C ILE A 552 -10.51 -16.30 20.16
N VAL A 553 -11.49 -15.96 19.30
CA VAL A 553 -12.36 -14.80 19.49
C VAL A 553 -13.80 -15.22 19.74
N PHE A 554 -14.36 -14.79 20.86
CA PHE A 554 -15.76 -14.99 21.24
C PHE A 554 -16.50 -13.66 21.19
N LYS A 555 -17.56 -13.56 20.39
CA LYS A 555 -18.33 -12.35 20.15
C LYS A 555 -19.68 -12.39 20.85
N PHE A 556 -20.09 -11.24 21.39
CA PHE A 556 -21.38 -11.06 22.07
C PHE A 556 -22.08 -9.82 21.50
N ASP A 557 -23.40 -9.87 21.37
CA ASP A 557 -24.22 -8.73 20.96
C ASP A 557 -24.46 -7.78 22.14
N ASP A 558 -23.41 -7.06 22.57
CA ASP A 558 -23.41 -6.11 23.68
C ASP A 558 -24.06 -6.71 24.96
N LEU A 559 -23.46 -7.78 25.47
CA LEU A 559 -23.92 -8.49 26.65
C LEU A 559 -23.81 -7.62 27.90
N ASN A 560 -24.94 -7.27 28.50
CA ASN A 560 -24.98 -6.49 29.73
C ASN A 560 -24.69 -7.37 30.95
N LEU A 561 -23.63 -7.05 31.69
CA LEU A 561 -23.27 -7.65 32.98
C LEU A 561 -23.50 -6.63 34.10
N SER A 562 -24.19 -7.04 35.16
CA SER A 562 -24.22 -6.28 36.42
C SER A 562 -22.96 -6.54 37.24
N GLU A 563 -22.65 -5.66 38.19
CA GLU A 563 -21.55 -5.91 39.12
C GLU A 563 -21.73 -7.26 39.82
N GLY A 564 -20.75 -8.16 39.72
CA GLY A 564 -20.84 -9.50 40.27
C GLY A 564 -19.72 -10.44 39.89
N GLN A 565 -19.84 -11.68 40.34
CA GLN A 565 -18.93 -12.78 40.04
C GLN A 565 -19.52 -13.66 38.92
N TYR A 566 -18.65 -13.99 37.93
CA TYR A 566 -19.01 -14.76 36.77
C TYR A 566 -17.97 -15.86 36.50
N ALA A 567 -18.43 -16.98 35.99
CA ALA A 567 -17.57 -18.06 35.50
C ALA A 567 -17.58 -18.12 33.98
N LEU A 568 -16.41 -18.08 33.37
CA LEU A 568 -16.19 -18.34 31.96
C LEU A 568 -15.97 -19.86 31.77
N GLN A 569 -16.95 -20.57 31.23
CA GLN A 569 -16.90 -22.01 31.04
C GLN A 569 -16.72 -22.34 29.56
N PHE A 570 -15.75 -23.18 29.23
CA PHE A 570 -15.42 -23.56 27.86
C PHE A 570 -15.83 -25.00 27.57
N GLU A 571 -16.46 -25.20 26.42
CA GLU A 571 -16.85 -26.49 25.88
C GLU A 571 -16.28 -26.63 24.46
N THR A 572 -15.70 -27.78 24.13
CA THR A 572 -15.15 -28.04 22.80
C THR A 572 -15.48 -29.44 22.30
N ASN A 573 -15.49 -29.61 20.97
CA ASN A 573 -15.47 -30.90 20.31
C ASN A 573 -14.19 -31.16 19.50
N TYR A 574 -13.14 -30.33 19.70
CA TYR A 574 -11.82 -30.59 19.12
C TYR A 574 -11.19 -31.85 19.74
N PRO A 575 -10.36 -32.58 18.96
CA PRO A 575 -9.48 -33.60 19.52
C PRO A 575 -8.50 -32.98 20.55
N VAL A 576 -8.06 -33.77 21.50
CA VAL A 576 -7.04 -33.40 22.48
C VAL A 576 -5.79 -32.91 21.75
N LEU A 577 -5.17 -31.83 22.24
CA LEU A 577 -4.01 -31.12 21.67
C LEU A 577 -4.26 -30.35 20.36
N ALA A 578 -5.42 -30.51 19.71
CA ALA A 578 -5.69 -29.83 18.45
C ALA A 578 -5.75 -28.30 18.59
N VAL A 579 -6.30 -27.81 19.71
CA VAL A 579 -6.32 -26.40 20.09
C VAL A 579 -6.00 -26.31 21.58
N GLN A 580 -5.06 -25.43 21.93
CA GLN A 580 -4.62 -25.20 23.30
C GLN A 580 -4.72 -23.71 23.64
N MET A 581 -5.25 -23.37 24.83
CA MET A 581 -5.31 -22.00 25.33
C MET A 581 -4.07 -21.67 26.15
N SER A 582 -3.58 -20.44 26.03
CA SER A 582 -2.48 -19.92 26.81
C SER A 582 -2.95 -19.54 28.20
N VAL A 583 -2.21 -19.97 29.21
CA VAL A 583 -2.39 -19.65 30.63
C VAL A 583 -1.14 -18.95 31.12
N ILE A 584 -1.32 -17.89 31.89
CA ILE A 584 -0.23 -17.11 32.48
C ILE A 584 -0.26 -17.22 33.99
N GLU A 585 0.94 -17.36 34.61
CA GLU A 585 1.15 -17.27 36.05
C GLU A 585 1.52 -15.83 36.41
N THR A 586 0.82 -15.23 37.37
CA THR A 586 1.06 -13.86 37.82
C THR A 586 1.56 -13.79 39.26
N PRO A 587 2.44 -12.84 39.61
CA PRO A 587 2.88 -12.67 40.97
C PRO A 587 1.73 -12.18 41.87
N THR A 588 1.62 -12.74 43.06
CA THR A 588 0.50 -12.60 44.00
C THR A 588 0.29 -11.19 44.62
N ASN A 589 1.10 -10.18 44.34
CA ASN A 589 1.13 -8.96 45.16
C ASN A 589 0.87 -7.62 44.46
N ASP A 590 0.67 -7.49 43.17
CA ASP A 590 0.65 -6.15 42.55
C ASP A 590 -0.27 -6.00 41.33
N TYR A 591 -1.59 -6.29 41.44
CA TYR A 591 -2.48 -5.97 40.32
C TYR A 591 -3.72 -5.19 40.76
N GLN A 592 -3.74 -3.90 40.42
CA GLN A 592 -4.95 -3.15 40.15
C GLN A 592 -5.22 -3.19 38.65
N LEU A 593 -6.07 -4.07 38.21
CA LEU A 593 -6.59 -4.10 36.83
C LEU A 593 -7.72 -3.06 36.70
N ASN A 594 -7.74 -2.31 35.60
CA ASN A 594 -8.49 -1.07 35.44
C ASN A 594 -10.00 -1.12 35.70
N ALA A 595 -10.67 -2.25 35.67
CA ALA A 595 -12.09 -2.38 35.98
C ALA A 595 -12.49 -3.73 36.58
N ILE A 596 -11.73 -4.81 36.32
CA ILE A 596 -12.05 -6.14 36.84
C ILE A 596 -11.11 -6.44 38.00
N GLN A 597 -11.70 -6.57 39.23
CA GLN A 597 -10.95 -7.00 40.41
C GLN A 597 -11.00 -8.52 40.49
N GLN A 598 -9.87 -9.14 40.76
CA GLN A 598 -9.78 -10.56 41.06
C GLN A 598 -9.22 -10.78 42.46
N ASN A 599 -9.72 -11.79 43.12
CA ASN A 599 -9.28 -12.14 44.46
C ASN A 599 -8.06 -13.06 44.34
N TYR A 600 -6.86 -12.54 44.52
CA TYR A 600 -5.59 -13.26 44.35
C TYR A 600 -5.34 -14.41 45.33
N ASN A 601 -6.15 -14.55 46.34
CA ASN A 601 -6.04 -15.59 47.38
C ASN A 601 -6.94 -16.78 47.13
N GLU A 602 -7.69 -16.80 46.01
CA GLU A 602 -8.61 -17.87 45.64
C GLU A 602 -8.19 -18.51 44.33
N ASP A 603 -8.58 -19.77 44.12
CA ASP A 603 -8.38 -20.46 42.85
C ASP A 603 -9.32 -19.85 41.79
N ASN A 604 -8.77 -19.03 40.89
CA ASN A 604 -9.56 -18.36 39.86
C ASN A 604 -9.62 -19.15 38.55
N LEU A 605 -8.68 -20.06 38.32
CA LEU A 605 -8.65 -20.94 37.17
C LEU A 605 -8.78 -22.40 37.62
N PHE A 606 -9.75 -23.11 37.05
CA PHE A 606 -9.92 -24.55 37.25
C PHE A 606 -9.67 -25.26 35.93
N ILE A 607 -8.84 -26.32 35.97
CA ILE A 607 -8.54 -27.19 34.85
C ILE A 607 -8.83 -28.60 35.31
N ASN A 608 -9.75 -29.32 34.62
CA ASN A 608 -10.21 -30.64 35.03
C ASN A 608 -10.64 -30.70 36.52
N GLU A 609 -11.40 -29.71 36.95
CA GLU A 609 -11.88 -29.55 38.35
C GLU A 609 -10.77 -29.25 39.40
N GLU A 610 -9.48 -29.14 39.02
CA GLU A 610 -8.39 -28.75 39.93
C GLU A 610 -8.16 -27.25 39.88
N GLY A 611 -8.29 -26.58 41.05
CA GLY A 611 -8.02 -25.16 41.17
C GLY A 611 -6.54 -24.81 41.08
N LYS A 612 -6.19 -23.75 40.35
CA LYS A 612 -4.84 -23.22 40.17
C LYS A 612 -4.76 -21.78 40.68
N THR A 613 -4.14 -21.59 41.84
CA THR A 613 -3.93 -20.27 42.45
C THR A 613 -2.89 -19.47 41.67
N GLY A 614 -3.21 -18.22 41.32
CA GLY A 614 -2.31 -17.31 40.62
C GLY A 614 -2.20 -17.53 39.11
N TYR A 615 -3.00 -18.46 38.57
CA TYR A 615 -3.07 -18.73 37.12
C TYR A 615 -4.33 -18.14 36.51
N TYR A 616 -4.20 -17.59 35.30
CA TYR A 616 -5.28 -16.96 34.53
C TYR A 616 -5.14 -17.27 33.05
N LEU A 617 -6.27 -17.32 32.35
CA LEU A 617 -6.25 -17.35 30.88
C LEU A 617 -5.62 -16.07 30.33
N ASN A 618 -4.73 -16.22 29.35
CA ASN A 618 -4.12 -15.09 28.64
C ASN A 618 -5.16 -14.51 27.68
N MET A 619 -6.00 -13.60 28.17
CA MET A 619 -7.17 -13.09 27.47
C MET A 619 -7.32 -11.58 27.57
N ASP A 620 -8.07 -11.01 26.63
CA ASP A 620 -8.57 -9.64 26.63
C ASP A 620 -10.10 -9.65 26.67
N ILE A 621 -10.71 -8.84 27.54
CA ILE A 621 -12.16 -8.62 27.59
C ILE A 621 -12.45 -7.21 27.13
N LEU A 622 -13.22 -7.08 26.07
CA LEU A 622 -13.54 -5.82 25.41
C LEU A 622 -15.03 -5.48 25.62
N GLY A 623 -15.31 -4.25 26.00
CA GLY A 623 -16.67 -3.80 26.25
C GLY A 623 -16.74 -2.32 26.63
N ASN A 624 -17.79 -1.93 27.34
CA ASN A 624 -17.95 -0.58 27.90
C ASN A 624 -18.25 -0.70 29.39
N SER A 625 -17.53 0.04 30.23
CA SER A 625 -17.91 0.27 31.63
C SER A 625 -19.15 1.18 31.66
N LYS A 626 -20.12 0.89 32.54
CA LYS A 626 -21.32 1.71 32.73
C LYS A 626 -21.10 2.81 33.76
#